data_a61ccd05e036f52d679a554244d9d311
#
_entry.id   a61ccd05e036f52d679a554244d9d311
#
_cell.length_a   1.000
_cell.length_b   1.000
_cell.length_c   1.000
_cell.angle_alpha   90.00
_cell.angle_beta   90.00
_cell.angle_gamma   90.00
#
_symmetry.space_group_name_H-M   'P 1'
#
loop_
_entity.id
_entity.type
_entity.pdbx_description
1 polymer ?
#
loop_
_entity_poly.entity_id
_entity_poly.type
_entity_poly.pdbx_seq_one_letter_code
_entity_poly.pdbx_strand_id
1 'polypeptide(L)'
;KRILSIQSALKNPGGGYYTSNLENGEWSYPKALKEAHKTIEPAKVSSVKSGRAHSFLDIRFEDKVRHISILVELKNNADNWNKREIEQQLQAYVEYEKVLTGNKIIAIIANTEDERVWVWWGSDLKIDDAHKRTNQFEILSFDEYADLYLGRKNNKQEVIRSTYALNEKLHGYGIPEKRRSQFVGTCLLCLKNGLLFKDQPTKSIIGGMVDILENLLVKDLNKAEKLVALKGVLEDQKIEELKKENFADILVFIQNKILPFINEKSTLGQDLLNLFFTTFNKYVGKDDKNQAFTPDHIVHFMCRVVGVNRNSVVLDPCCGSGAFLVRAMTEALDDCSTREEKEEVKANHIFGIEKYKDVFGLASTNMLIHGDGRSNVRQGDCFLLGDWIEGKKINTVLMNPPYNAILSTKANGPARKKTHPRASILFIT
;
A
#
# COMPACT_ATOMS: atom_id res chain seq x y z
N LYS A 1 -17.56 -2.96 -22.08
CA LYS A 1 -16.80 -2.20 -21.05
C LYS A 1 -16.62 -3.01 -19.77
N ARG A 2 -17.68 -3.64 -19.23
CA ARG A 2 -17.61 -4.39 -17.96
C ARG A 2 -16.63 -5.57 -18.02
N ILE A 3 -16.66 -6.37 -19.08
CA ILE A 3 -15.73 -7.50 -19.28
C ILE A 3 -14.28 -7.02 -19.25
N LEU A 4 -13.95 -5.96 -19.97
CA LEU A 4 -12.60 -5.38 -19.96
C LEU A 4 -12.19 -4.85 -18.59
N SER A 5 -13.13 -4.28 -17.83
CA SER A 5 -12.90 -3.84 -16.45
C SER A 5 -12.54 -5.03 -15.53
N ILE A 6 -13.26 -6.14 -15.65
CA ILE A 6 -13.00 -7.37 -14.89
C ILE A 6 -11.63 -7.95 -15.26
N GLN A 7 -11.33 -8.07 -16.54
CA GLN A 7 -10.03 -8.55 -17.03
C GLN A 7 -8.88 -7.67 -16.54
N SER A 8 -9.05 -6.34 -16.61
CA SER A 8 -8.04 -5.37 -16.16
C SER A 8 -7.79 -5.43 -14.66
N ALA A 9 -8.85 -5.56 -13.85
CA ALA A 9 -8.72 -5.65 -12.39
C ALA A 9 -7.95 -6.89 -11.93
N LEU A 10 -8.11 -8.01 -12.65
CA LEU A 10 -7.48 -9.28 -12.29
C LEU A 10 -6.08 -9.47 -12.89
N LYS A 11 -5.72 -8.71 -13.92
CA LYS A 11 -4.36 -8.73 -14.47
C LYS A 11 -3.37 -8.17 -13.46
N ASN A 12 -2.47 -9.01 -12.99
CA ASN A 12 -1.39 -8.59 -12.11
C ASN A 12 -0.14 -8.24 -12.94
N PRO A 13 0.36 -7.00 -12.88
CA PRO A 13 1.62 -6.61 -13.52
C PRO A 13 2.84 -7.39 -13.01
N GLY A 14 2.74 -7.99 -11.81
CA GLY A 14 3.83 -8.71 -11.13
C GLY A 14 4.05 -10.17 -11.56
N GLY A 15 3.45 -10.66 -12.65
CA GLY A 15 3.84 -11.93 -13.26
C GLY A 15 2.96 -13.15 -13.01
N GLY A 16 1.68 -12.98 -12.69
CA GLY A 16 0.72 -14.10 -12.72
C GLY A 16 0.37 -14.54 -14.14
N TYR A 17 0.10 -15.84 -14.31
CA TYR A 17 -0.38 -16.37 -15.59
C TYR A 17 -1.87 -16.07 -15.77
N TYR A 18 -2.22 -15.44 -16.89
CA TYR A 18 -3.58 -15.06 -17.22
C TYR A 18 -4.05 -15.75 -18.50
N THR A 19 -5.23 -16.36 -18.45
CA THR A 19 -5.90 -16.99 -19.59
C THR A 19 -7.33 -16.53 -19.66
N SER A 20 -7.79 -16.13 -20.84
CA SER A 20 -9.19 -15.80 -21.11
C SER A 20 -9.66 -16.48 -22.37
N ASN A 21 -10.73 -17.24 -22.27
CA ASN A 21 -11.39 -17.83 -23.43
C ASN A 21 -12.16 -16.79 -24.28
N LEU A 22 -12.40 -15.60 -23.73
CA LEU A 22 -12.97 -14.48 -24.48
C LEU A 22 -12.00 -13.92 -25.52
N GLU A 23 -10.68 -14.10 -25.32
CA GLU A 23 -9.65 -13.61 -26.23
C GLU A 23 -9.15 -14.71 -27.17
N ASN A 24 -8.93 -15.93 -26.67
CA ASN A 24 -8.21 -16.98 -27.40
C ASN A 24 -9.03 -18.26 -27.67
N GLY A 25 -10.16 -18.49 -26.99
CA GLY A 25 -11.11 -19.58 -27.25
C GLY A 25 -10.59 -21.04 -27.13
N GLU A 26 -9.29 -21.27 -26.93
CA GLU A 26 -8.68 -22.59 -27.05
C GLU A 26 -8.29 -23.26 -25.72
N TRP A 27 -8.26 -22.49 -24.62
CA TRP A 27 -7.87 -23.04 -23.34
C TRP A 27 -9.03 -23.79 -22.68
N SER A 28 -8.78 -25.00 -22.20
CA SER A 28 -9.78 -25.77 -21.45
C SER A 28 -9.14 -26.65 -20.40
N TYR A 29 -9.87 -26.98 -19.33
CA TYR A 29 -9.40 -27.89 -18.29
C TYR A 29 -9.04 -29.29 -18.81
N PRO A 30 -9.83 -29.94 -19.69
CA PRO A 30 -9.44 -31.22 -20.24
C PRO A 30 -8.08 -31.20 -21.00
N LYS A 31 -7.82 -30.14 -21.77
CA LYS A 31 -6.54 -29.95 -22.46
C LYS A 31 -5.42 -29.72 -21.44
N ALA A 32 -5.58 -28.81 -20.49
CA ALA A 32 -4.58 -28.50 -19.48
C ALA A 32 -4.24 -29.72 -18.58
N LEU A 33 -5.25 -30.49 -18.16
CA LEU A 33 -5.06 -31.70 -17.36
C LEU A 33 -4.32 -32.79 -18.16
N LYS A 34 -4.64 -32.95 -19.43
CA LYS A 34 -3.94 -33.89 -20.31
C LYS A 34 -2.47 -33.52 -20.47
N GLU A 35 -2.18 -32.25 -20.71
CA GLU A 35 -0.81 -31.74 -20.83
C GLU A 35 -0.03 -31.89 -19.52
N ALA A 36 -0.70 -31.75 -18.39
CA ALA A 36 -0.11 -31.92 -17.05
C ALA A 36 -0.03 -33.42 -16.61
N HIS A 37 -0.46 -34.38 -17.45
CA HIS A 37 -0.57 -35.80 -17.12
C HIS A 37 -1.39 -36.07 -15.83
N LYS A 38 -2.47 -35.32 -15.64
CA LYS A 38 -3.36 -35.45 -14.48
C LYS A 38 -4.74 -35.92 -14.89
N THR A 39 -5.35 -36.76 -14.06
CA THR A 39 -6.72 -37.25 -14.21
C THR A 39 -7.56 -36.87 -13.04
N ILE A 40 -8.87 -36.70 -13.27
CA ILE A 40 -9.84 -36.44 -12.23
C ILE A 40 -10.85 -37.57 -12.14
N GLU A 41 -11.19 -38.01 -10.96
CA GLU A 41 -12.21 -39.05 -10.77
C GLU A 41 -13.58 -38.50 -11.20
N PRO A 42 -14.32 -39.24 -12.07
CA PRO A 42 -15.65 -38.79 -12.56
C PRO A 42 -16.65 -38.49 -11.47
N ALA A 43 -16.57 -39.18 -10.32
CA ALA A 43 -17.45 -39.01 -9.20
C ALA A 43 -17.32 -37.63 -8.50
N LYS A 44 -16.18 -36.96 -8.64
CA LYS A 44 -15.94 -35.61 -8.07
C LYS A 44 -16.51 -34.49 -8.93
N VAL A 45 -16.86 -34.77 -10.17
CA VAL A 45 -17.42 -33.82 -11.14
C VAL A 45 -18.85 -34.19 -11.53
N SER A 46 -19.60 -34.76 -10.61
CA SER A 46 -20.88 -35.45 -10.82
C SER A 46 -22.07 -34.61 -11.32
N SER A 47 -21.88 -33.36 -11.70
CA SER A 47 -22.97 -32.49 -12.17
C SER A 47 -22.95 -32.14 -13.65
N VAL A 48 -21.96 -32.61 -14.40
CA VAL A 48 -21.92 -32.35 -15.84
C VAL A 48 -22.72 -33.42 -16.56
N LYS A 49 -24.03 -33.19 -16.70
CA LYS A 49 -24.83 -33.99 -17.63
C LYS A 49 -24.30 -33.80 -19.02
N SER A 50 -23.82 -34.94 -19.55
CA SER A 50 -23.70 -35.26 -20.96
C SER A 50 -22.96 -34.31 -21.91
N GLY A 51 -21.72 -34.63 -22.26
CA GLY A 51 -21.22 -34.67 -23.63
C GLY A 51 -20.93 -33.42 -24.39
N ARG A 52 -21.35 -32.26 -23.94
CA ARG A 52 -20.83 -30.99 -24.43
C ARG A 52 -20.02 -30.35 -23.31
N ALA A 53 -18.74 -30.47 -23.42
CA ALA A 53 -17.80 -30.05 -22.41
C ALA A 53 -18.00 -28.58 -22.05
N HIS A 54 -18.69 -28.32 -20.95
CA HIS A 54 -18.61 -27.06 -20.22
C HIS A 54 -17.26 -26.98 -19.52
N SER A 55 -16.21 -26.97 -20.30
CA SER A 55 -14.82 -27.01 -19.84
C SER A 55 -14.09 -25.73 -20.12
N PHE A 56 -14.80 -24.71 -20.59
CA PHE A 56 -14.28 -23.39 -20.90
C PHE A 56 -14.74 -22.40 -19.85
N LEU A 57 -13.86 -22.12 -18.89
CA LEU A 57 -14.02 -21.02 -17.95
C LEU A 57 -13.75 -19.70 -18.67
N ASP A 58 -14.53 -18.64 -18.43
CA ASP A 58 -14.35 -17.37 -19.12
C ASP A 58 -13.00 -16.74 -18.83
N ILE A 59 -12.62 -16.63 -17.55
CA ILE A 59 -11.36 -16.02 -17.13
C ILE A 59 -10.71 -16.89 -16.05
N ARG A 60 -9.45 -17.24 -16.26
CA ARG A 60 -8.59 -17.91 -15.29
C ARG A 60 -7.32 -17.08 -15.08
N PHE A 61 -7.02 -16.80 -13.82
CA PHE A 61 -5.76 -16.19 -13.42
C PHE A 61 -5.05 -17.09 -12.41
N GLU A 62 -3.75 -17.31 -12.60
CA GLU A 62 -2.92 -18.12 -11.71
C GLU A 62 -1.69 -17.33 -11.27
N ASP A 63 -1.52 -17.19 -9.94
CA ASP A 63 -0.27 -16.73 -9.34
C ASP A 63 0.50 -17.92 -8.78
N LYS A 64 1.53 -18.33 -9.51
CA LYS A 64 2.38 -19.47 -9.15
C LYS A 64 3.26 -19.20 -7.92
N VAL A 65 3.53 -17.93 -7.60
CA VAL A 65 4.36 -17.54 -6.45
C VAL A 65 3.57 -17.64 -5.16
N ARG A 66 2.32 -17.14 -5.16
CA ARG A 66 1.44 -17.19 -3.99
C ARG A 66 0.60 -18.45 -3.91
N HIS A 67 0.65 -19.30 -4.94
CA HIS A 67 -0.18 -20.50 -5.09
C HIS A 67 -1.68 -20.19 -4.98
N ILE A 68 -2.14 -19.17 -5.73
CA ILE A 68 -3.53 -18.74 -5.78
C ILE A 68 -4.03 -18.76 -7.22
N SER A 69 -5.23 -19.30 -7.40
CA SER A 69 -5.97 -19.21 -8.67
C SER A 69 -7.28 -18.44 -8.47
N ILE A 70 -7.60 -17.55 -9.41
CA ILE A 70 -8.91 -16.89 -9.50
C ILE A 70 -9.64 -17.39 -10.73
N LEU A 71 -10.84 -17.90 -10.52
CA LEU A 71 -11.73 -18.43 -11.54
C LEU A 71 -12.94 -17.52 -11.67
N VAL A 72 -13.19 -16.99 -12.87
CA VAL A 72 -14.34 -16.11 -13.11
C VAL A 72 -15.23 -16.68 -14.19
N GLU A 73 -16.49 -16.85 -13.86
CA GLU A 73 -17.57 -17.14 -14.80
C GLU A 73 -18.39 -15.87 -15.03
N LEU A 74 -18.57 -15.48 -16.28
CA LEU A 74 -19.29 -14.28 -16.66
C LEU A 74 -20.71 -14.64 -17.09
N LYS A 75 -21.68 -13.89 -16.62
CA LYS A 75 -23.09 -14.07 -17.00
C LYS A 75 -23.72 -12.72 -17.32
N ASN A 76 -24.64 -12.72 -18.27
CA ASN A 76 -25.53 -11.61 -18.53
C ASN A 76 -26.91 -11.88 -17.94
N ASN A 77 -27.70 -10.84 -17.73
CA ASN A 77 -29.08 -10.93 -17.27
C ASN A 77 -29.26 -11.76 -15.98
N ALA A 78 -28.63 -11.31 -14.91
CA ALA A 78 -28.59 -11.99 -13.60
C ALA A 78 -29.98 -12.36 -13.01
N ASP A 79 -31.02 -11.63 -13.38
CA ASP A 79 -32.37 -11.85 -12.85
C ASP A 79 -33.06 -13.09 -13.46
N ASN A 80 -32.54 -13.59 -14.59
CA ASN A 80 -33.07 -14.75 -15.32
C ASN A 80 -32.14 -15.98 -15.24
N TRP A 81 -31.17 -16.00 -14.34
CA TRP A 81 -30.25 -17.11 -14.21
C TRP A 81 -30.89 -18.38 -13.68
N ASN A 82 -30.58 -19.53 -14.27
CA ASN A 82 -30.62 -20.79 -13.54
C ASN A 82 -29.43 -20.87 -12.59
N LYS A 83 -29.58 -20.24 -11.43
CA LYS A 83 -28.52 -20.07 -10.43
C LYS A 83 -27.86 -21.40 -10.07
N ARG A 84 -28.65 -22.44 -9.86
CA ARG A 84 -28.13 -23.78 -9.49
C ARG A 84 -27.24 -24.38 -10.56
N GLU A 85 -27.54 -24.18 -11.83
CA GLU A 85 -26.73 -24.69 -12.95
C GLU A 85 -25.38 -23.95 -13.04
N ILE A 86 -25.39 -22.63 -12.85
CA ILE A 86 -24.17 -21.81 -12.88
C ILE A 86 -23.26 -22.12 -11.69
N GLU A 87 -23.82 -22.28 -10.50
CA GLU A 87 -23.09 -22.68 -9.31
C GLU A 87 -22.46 -24.06 -9.47
N GLN A 88 -23.19 -25.03 -10.05
CA GLN A 88 -22.66 -26.34 -10.37
C GLN A 88 -21.55 -26.30 -11.42
N GLN A 89 -21.69 -25.47 -12.44
CA GLN A 89 -20.65 -25.25 -13.45
C GLN A 89 -19.36 -24.70 -12.82
N LEU A 90 -19.47 -23.64 -12.02
CA LEU A 90 -18.32 -23.05 -11.32
C LEU A 90 -17.69 -24.03 -10.33
N GLN A 91 -18.50 -24.82 -9.62
CA GLN A 91 -18.01 -25.88 -8.73
C GLN A 91 -17.17 -26.90 -9.48
N ALA A 92 -17.58 -27.31 -10.68
CA ALA A 92 -16.82 -28.24 -11.51
C ALA A 92 -15.43 -27.63 -11.88
N TYR A 93 -15.38 -26.36 -12.23
CA TYR A 93 -14.10 -25.69 -12.48
C TYR A 93 -13.20 -25.65 -11.25
N VAL A 94 -13.75 -25.42 -10.07
CA VAL A 94 -13.01 -25.49 -8.81
C VAL A 94 -12.36 -26.86 -8.61
N GLU A 95 -13.08 -27.94 -8.87
CA GLU A 95 -12.54 -29.31 -8.75
C GLU A 95 -11.45 -29.59 -9.79
N TYR A 96 -11.63 -29.13 -11.04
CA TYR A 96 -10.60 -29.24 -12.07
C TYR A 96 -9.33 -28.45 -11.68
N GLU A 97 -9.47 -27.22 -11.19
CA GLU A 97 -8.35 -26.38 -10.79
C GLU A 97 -7.57 -26.97 -9.62
N LYS A 98 -8.27 -27.53 -8.62
CA LYS A 98 -7.65 -28.23 -7.49
C LYS A 98 -6.73 -29.36 -7.96
N VAL A 99 -7.19 -30.15 -8.92
CA VAL A 99 -6.38 -31.25 -9.49
C VAL A 99 -5.23 -30.72 -10.34
N LEU A 100 -5.49 -29.69 -11.13
CA LEU A 100 -4.50 -29.11 -12.03
C LEU A 100 -3.32 -28.48 -11.28
N THR A 101 -3.60 -27.64 -10.28
CA THR A 101 -2.59 -26.77 -9.66
C THR A 101 -2.34 -27.07 -8.18
N GLY A 102 -3.34 -27.53 -7.45
CA GLY A 102 -3.31 -27.59 -5.97
C GLY A 102 -3.36 -26.21 -5.28
N ASN A 103 -3.60 -25.15 -6.04
CA ASN A 103 -3.63 -23.79 -5.53
C ASN A 103 -4.84 -23.54 -4.62
N LYS A 104 -4.74 -22.48 -3.82
CA LYS A 104 -5.87 -21.83 -3.15
C LYS A 104 -6.76 -21.18 -4.21
N ILE A 105 -8.07 -21.40 -4.15
CA ILE A 105 -8.98 -20.98 -5.21
C ILE A 105 -9.94 -19.90 -4.69
N ILE A 106 -10.08 -18.85 -5.48
CA ILE A 106 -11.12 -17.83 -5.36
C ILE A 106 -12.02 -17.98 -6.59
N ALA A 107 -13.30 -18.26 -6.36
CA ALA A 107 -14.28 -18.44 -7.41
C ALA A 107 -15.23 -17.24 -7.46
N ILE A 108 -15.50 -16.74 -8.65
CA ILE A 108 -16.25 -15.51 -8.88
C ILE A 108 -17.30 -15.77 -9.97
N ILE A 109 -18.52 -15.32 -9.73
CA ILE A 109 -19.51 -15.09 -10.77
C ILE A 109 -19.69 -13.58 -10.88
N ALA A 110 -19.55 -13.03 -12.07
CA ALA A 110 -19.72 -11.60 -12.32
C ALA A 110 -20.76 -11.36 -13.41
N ASN A 111 -21.69 -10.41 -13.14
CA ASN A 111 -22.64 -9.96 -14.14
C ASN A 111 -21.96 -9.01 -15.12
N THR A 112 -22.26 -9.15 -16.42
CA THR A 112 -21.71 -8.30 -17.48
C THR A 112 -22.55 -7.06 -17.78
N GLU A 113 -23.79 -7.03 -17.30
CA GLU A 113 -24.73 -5.93 -17.54
C GLU A 113 -24.73 -4.91 -16.39
N ASP A 114 -24.54 -5.39 -15.17
CA ASP A 114 -24.46 -4.56 -13.97
C ASP A 114 -23.19 -4.85 -13.15
N GLU A 115 -23.11 -4.26 -11.96
CA GLU A 115 -21.93 -4.34 -11.10
C GLU A 115 -21.98 -5.51 -10.10
N ARG A 116 -22.98 -6.38 -10.15
CA ARG A 116 -23.12 -7.48 -9.21
C ARG A 116 -22.01 -8.52 -9.38
N VAL A 117 -21.37 -8.89 -8.25
CA VAL A 117 -20.30 -9.89 -8.18
C VAL A 117 -20.54 -10.81 -6.97
N TRP A 118 -20.47 -12.11 -7.16
CA TRP A 118 -20.56 -13.11 -6.11
C TRP A 118 -19.24 -13.83 -5.98
N VAL A 119 -18.72 -13.96 -4.76
CA VAL A 119 -17.37 -14.45 -4.51
C VAL A 119 -17.36 -15.53 -3.44
N TRP A 120 -16.61 -16.59 -3.69
CA TRP A 120 -16.37 -17.70 -2.78
C TRP A 120 -14.89 -17.96 -2.63
N TRP A 121 -14.45 -18.31 -1.42
CA TRP A 121 -13.10 -18.78 -1.14
C TRP A 121 -13.06 -19.59 0.16
N GLY A 122 -12.02 -20.41 0.34
CA GLY A 122 -11.81 -21.19 1.56
C GLY A 122 -11.22 -22.56 1.29
N SER A 123 -10.88 -23.30 2.36
CA SER A 123 -10.32 -24.65 2.26
C SER A 123 -11.33 -25.65 1.70
N ASP A 124 -12.57 -25.58 2.16
CA ASP A 124 -13.67 -26.46 1.73
C ASP A 124 -14.63 -25.69 0.81
N LEU A 125 -14.07 -25.21 -0.29
CA LEU A 125 -14.78 -24.34 -1.22
C LEU A 125 -16.00 -25.04 -1.83
N LYS A 126 -17.18 -24.55 -1.43
CA LYS A 126 -18.49 -24.93 -2.01
C LYS A 126 -19.13 -23.71 -2.62
N ILE A 127 -19.62 -23.87 -3.84
CA ILE A 127 -20.28 -22.79 -4.60
C ILE A 127 -21.79 -22.90 -4.37
N ASP A 128 -22.25 -22.24 -3.32
CA ASP A 128 -23.68 -22.11 -2.97
C ASP A 128 -23.92 -20.83 -2.16
N ASP A 129 -25.17 -20.48 -1.92
CA ASP A 129 -25.52 -19.28 -1.16
C ASP A 129 -25.05 -19.29 0.28
N ALA A 130 -25.03 -20.46 0.93
CA ALA A 130 -24.67 -20.57 2.34
C ALA A 130 -23.16 -20.30 2.56
N HIS A 131 -22.32 -20.63 1.58
CA HIS A 131 -20.87 -20.47 1.62
C HIS A 131 -20.38 -19.24 0.87
N LYS A 132 -21.27 -18.46 0.27
CA LYS A 132 -20.91 -17.21 -0.38
C LYS A 132 -20.34 -16.22 0.62
N ARG A 133 -19.15 -15.69 0.32
CA ARG A 133 -18.40 -14.81 1.23
C ARG A 133 -18.87 -13.38 1.19
N THR A 134 -19.22 -12.90 0.00
CA THR A 134 -19.62 -11.51 -0.17
C THR A 134 -20.47 -11.30 -1.42
N ASN A 135 -21.40 -10.36 -1.34
CA ASN A 135 -22.03 -9.70 -2.47
C ASN A 135 -21.28 -8.37 -2.64
N GLN A 136 -20.69 -8.19 -3.80
CA GLN A 136 -19.97 -6.96 -4.13
C GLN A 136 -20.63 -6.32 -5.35
N PHE A 137 -20.50 -5.01 -5.43
CA PHE A 137 -20.91 -4.24 -6.61
C PHE A 137 -19.71 -3.89 -7.50
N GLU A 138 -18.48 -4.17 -7.04
CA GLU A 138 -17.25 -3.98 -7.79
C GLU A 138 -16.38 -5.22 -7.71
N ILE A 139 -15.70 -5.51 -8.81
CA ILE A 139 -14.65 -6.53 -8.81
C ILE A 139 -13.39 -5.94 -8.20
N LEU A 140 -12.84 -6.64 -7.21
CA LEU A 140 -11.59 -6.24 -6.59
C LEU A 140 -10.40 -6.61 -7.50
N SER A 141 -9.25 -6.00 -7.24
CA SER A 141 -7.99 -6.43 -7.85
C SER A 141 -7.61 -7.84 -7.37
N PHE A 142 -6.72 -8.50 -8.13
CA PHE A 142 -6.19 -9.81 -7.74
C PHE A 142 -5.63 -9.82 -6.32
N ASP A 143 -4.87 -8.78 -5.97
CA ASP A 143 -4.21 -8.71 -4.67
C ASP A 143 -5.19 -8.51 -3.52
N GLU A 144 -6.22 -7.72 -3.71
CA GLU A 144 -7.29 -7.57 -2.71
C GLU A 144 -7.99 -8.92 -2.46
N TYR A 145 -8.28 -9.71 -3.51
CA TYR A 145 -8.82 -11.06 -3.35
C TYR A 145 -7.83 -12.00 -2.66
N ALA A 146 -6.56 -11.94 -3.03
CA ALA A 146 -5.52 -12.77 -2.43
C ALA A 146 -5.36 -12.46 -0.93
N ASP A 147 -5.40 -11.20 -0.55
CA ASP A 147 -5.34 -10.76 0.84
C ASP A 147 -6.57 -11.17 1.64
N LEU A 148 -7.77 -11.08 1.06
CA LEU A 148 -8.99 -11.60 1.67
C LEU A 148 -8.88 -13.11 1.94
N TYR A 149 -8.39 -13.89 0.96
CA TYR A 149 -8.23 -15.34 1.11
C TYR A 149 -7.18 -15.70 2.17
N LEU A 150 -6.05 -14.98 2.19
CA LEU A 150 -4.95 -15.23 3.12
C LEU A 150 -5.24 -14.70 4.53
N GLY A 151 -6.41 -14.08 4.73
CA GLY A 151 -6.76 -13.42 5.99
C GLY A 151 -5.88 -12.19 6.27
N ARG A 152 -5.18 -11.69 5.25
CA ARG A 152 -4.44 -10.46 5.31
C ARG A 152 -5.45 -9.33 5.20
N LYS A 153 -5.67 -8.62 6.28
CA LYS A 153 -6.65 -7.53 6.35
C LYS A 153 -6.08 -6.25 5.74
N ASN A 154 -5.85 -6.21 4.43
CA ASN A 154 -5.62 -4.95 3.72
C ASN A 154 -6.97 -4.36 3.27
N ASN A 155 -7.83 -4.06 4.21
CA ASN A 155 -9.09 -3.42 3.91
C ASN A 155 -8.92 -1.90 4.00
N LYS A 156 -8.75 -1.25 2.84
CA LYS A 156 -8.68 0.22 2.73
C LYS A 156 -9.80 0.92 3.49
N GLN A 157 -11.02 0.38 3.44
CA GLN A 157 -12.17 0.93 4.16
C GLN A 157 -12.01 0.78 5.68
N GLU A 158 -11.44 -0.34 6.15
CA GLU A 158 -11.20 -0.54 7.58
C GLU A 158 -10.08 0.38 8.08
N VAL A 159 -9.03 0.60 7.30
CA VAL A 159 -7.98 1.59 7.62
C VAL A 159 -8.59 2.99 7.71
N ILE A 160 -9.41 3.39 6.73
CA ILE A 160 -10.09 4.69 6.75
C ILE A 160 -10.98 4.82 7.99
N ARG A 161 -11.84 3.82 8.27
CA ARG A 161 -12.73 3.81 9.44
C ARG A 161 -11.94 3.88 10.75
N SER A 162 -10.86 3.10 10.85
CA SER A 162 -9.99 3.10 12.03
C SER A 162 -9.25 4.43 12.18
N THR A 163 -8.88 5.07 11.08
CA THR A 163 -8.27 6.40 11.08
C THR A 163 -9.22 7.45 11.66
N TYR A 164 -10.49 7.43 11.25
CA TYR A 164 -11.50 8.32 11.82
C TYR A 164 -11.70 8.07 13.31
N ALA A 165 -11.87 6.82 13.70
CA ALA A 165 -12.08 6.45 15.10
C ALA A 165 -10.87 6.84 15.98
N LEU A 166 -9.65 6.69 15.46
CA LEU A 166 -8.45 7.14 16.16
C LEU A 166 -8.42 8.67 16.31
N ASN A 167 -8.77 9.41 15.26
CA ASN A 167 -8.79 10.87 15.33
C ASN A 167 -9.78 11.37 16.39
N GLU A 168 -11.00 10.81 16.45
CA GLU A 168 -11.99 11.13 17.48
C GLU A 168 -11.49 10.79 18.89
N LYS A 169 -10.81 9.64 19.05
CA LYS A 169 -10.19 9.24 20.31
C LYS A 169 -9.13 10.24 20.76
N LEU A 170 -8.23 10.65 19.88
CA LEU A 170 -7.19 11.65 20.17
C LEU A 170 -7.79 13.02 20.50
N HIS A 171 -8.87 13.40 19.83
CA HIS A 171 -9.63 14.61 20.15
C HIS A 171 -10.21 14.54 21.56
N GLY A 172 -10.86 13.45 21.91
CA GLY A 172 -11.43 13.22 23.24
C GLY A 172 -10.38 13.25 24.37
N TYR A 173 -9.13 12.90 24.08
CA TYR A 173 -8.01 13.00 25.04
C TYR A 173 -7.28 14.34 25.00
N GLY A 174 -7.77 15.31 24.21
CA GLY A 174 -7.25 16.68 24.18
C GLY A 174 -5.91 16.83 23.45
N ILE A 175 -5.51 15.84 22.61
CA ILE A 175 -4.29 15.97 21.81
C ILE A 175 -4.51 17.00 20.72
N PRO A 176 -3.62 18.02 20.62
CA PRO A 176 -3.74 19.08 19.63
C PRO A 176 -3.71 18.53 18.21
N GLU A 177 -4.61 19.00 17.37
CA GLU A 177 -4.82 18.53 16.00
C GLU A 177 -3.50 18.48 15.20
N LYS A 178 -2.73 19.55 15.23
CA LYS A 178 -1.43 19.68 14.56
C LYS A 178 -0.35 18.67 15.02
N ARG A 179 -0.50 18.06 16.19
CA ARG A 179 0.43 17.06 16.74
C ARG A 179 0.05 15.62 16.42
N ARG A 180 -1.23 15.37 16.11
CA ARG A 180 -1.78 14.01 16.01
C ARG A 180 -1.05 13.15 14.98
N SER A 181 -0.81 13.66 13.78
CA SER A 181 -0.18 12.90 12.70
C SER A 181 1.23 12.41 13.09
N GLN A 182 2.06 13.32 13.60
CA GLN A 182 3.40 12.98 14.03
C GLN A 182 3.39 12.06 15.25
N PHE A 183 2.50 12.31 16.22
CA PHE A 183 2.36 11.47 17.41
C PHE A 183 1.97 10.04 17.04
N VAL A 184 0.96 9.85 16.20
CA VAL A 184 0.55 8.53 15.74
C VAL A 184 1.63 7.84 14.93
N GLY A 185 2.33 8.57 14.05
CA GLY A 185 3.48 8.04 13.32
C GLY A 185 4.58 7.56 14.24
N THR A 186 4.92 8.33 15.27
CA THR A 186 5.91 7.94 16.29
C THR A 186 5.44 6.71 17.09
N CYS A 187 4.17 6.65 17.49
CA CYS A 187 3.59 5.48 18.14
C CYS A 187 3.68 4.22 17.27
N LEU A 188 3.31 4.33 15.99
CA LEU A 188 3.39 3.23 15.01
C LEU A 188 4.82 2.72 14.87
N LEU A 189 5.77 3.64 14.71
CA LEU A 189 7.19 3.30 14.59
C LEU A 189 7.71 2.57 15.83
N CYS A 190 7.38 3.06 17.01
CA CYS A 190 7.80 2.44 18.27
C CYS A 190 7.12 1.09 18.52
N LEU A 191 5.82 0.96 18.25
CA LEU A 191 5.09 -0.32 18.36
C LEU A 191 5.64 -1.37 17.40
N LYS A 192 5.96 -1.00 16.16
CA LYS A 192 6.60 -1.88 15.19
C LYS A 192 7.96 -2.39 15.65
N ASN A 193 8.67 -1.60 16.46
CA ASN A 193 9.98 -1.92 17.01
C ASN A 193 9.94 -2.42 18.45
N GLY A 194 8.80 -2.95 18.90
CA GLY A 194 8.69 -3.71 20.14
C GLY A 194 8.49 -2.87 21.40
N LEU A 195 7.87 -1.69 21.30
CA LEU A 195 7.54 -0.86 22.47
C LEU A 195 6.74 -1.65 23.52
N LEU A 196 7.27 -1.71 24.74
CA LEU A 196 6.57 -2.25 25.89
C LEU A 196 5.84 -1.12 26.62
N PHE A 197 4.51 -1.23 26.76
CA PHE A 197 3.71 -0.17 27.37
C PHE A 197 2.65 -0.67 28.36
N LYS A 198 2.38 -1.98 28.39
CA LYS A 198 1.38 -2.53 29.31
C LYS A 198 1.82 -2.29 30.75
N ASP A 199 0.89 -1.76 31.54
CA ASP A 199 1.07 -1.43 32.96
C ASP A 199 2.19 -0.42 33.29
N GLN A 200 2.72 0.28 32.28
CA GLN A 200 3.75 1.29 32.45
C GLN A 200 3.14 2.68 32.68
N PRO A 201 3.74 3.51 33.53
CA PRO A 201 3.36 4.93 33.63
C PRO A 201 3.76 5.68 32.35
N THR A 202 3.03 6.75 32.02
CA THR A 202 3.24 7.57 30.81
C THR A 202 4.69 7.95 30.58
N LYS A 203 5.39 8.40 31.63
CA LYS A 203 6.82 8.77 31.55
C LYS A 203 7.71 7.61 31.13
N SER A 204 7.45 6.38 31.61
CA SER A 204 8.22 5.18 31.22
C SER A 204 7.93 4.79 29.78
N ILE A 205 6.68 4.92 29.32
CA ILE A 205 6.32 4.66 27.92
C ILE A 205 7.08 5.65 27.02
N ILE A 206 7.06 6.95 27.33
CA ILE A 206 7.79 7.97 26.58
C ILE A 206 9.30 7.67 26.58
N GLY A 207 9.88 7.31 27.73
CA GLY A 207 11.29 6.92 27.82
C GLY A 207 11.64 5.76 26.90
N GLY A 208 10.83 4.69 26.92
CA GLY A 208 10.99 3.55 26.01
C GLY A 208 10.83 3.91 24.52
N MET A 209 9.94 4.84 24.19
CA MET A 209 9.81 5.37 22.83
C MET A 209 11.08 6.11 22.39
N VAL A 210 11.64 6.94 23.28
CA VAL A 210 12.88 7.68 23.02
C VAL A 210 14.05 6.72 22.78
N ASP A 211 14.21 5.69 23.60
CA ASP A 211 15.27 4.67 23.47
C ASP A 211 15.16 3.94 22.11
N ILE A 212 13.95 3.59 21.70
CA ILE A 212 13.70 2.98 20.39
C ILE A 212 14.11 3.91 19.25
N LEU A 213 13.71 5.20 19.32
CA LEU A 213 14.05 6.19 18.29
C LEU A 213 15.58 6.40 18.20
N GLU A 214 16.26 6.47 19.33
CA GLU A 214 17.72 6.58 19.37
C GLU A 214 18.42 5.39 18.72
N ASN A 215 17.94 4.18 19.00
CA ASN A 215 18.47 2.96 18.41
C ASN A 215 18.22 2.86 16.90
N LEU A 216 17.03 3.25 16.43
CA LEU A 216 16.70 3.26 15.01
C LEU A 216 17.61 4.21 14.20
N LEU A 217 17.98 5.33 14.80
CA LEU A 217 18.77 6.38 14.14
C LEU A 217 20.28 6.22 14.33
N VAL A 218 20.78 5.16 14.95
CA VAL A 218 22.23 4.98 15.22
C VAL A 218 23.09 5.12 13.96
N LYS A 219 22.59 4.62 12.82
CA LYS A 219 23.31 4.65 11.53
C LYS A 219 22.95 5.84 10.64
N ASP A 220 22.09 6.74 11.10
CA ASP A 220 21.63 7.87 10.30
C ASP A 220 22.63 9.05 10.38
N LEU A 221 23.02 9.59 9.23
CA LEU A 221 23.94 10.72 9.14
C LEU A 221 23.35 12.02 9.73
N ASN A 222 22.02 12.14 9.77
CA ASN A 222 21.29 13.27 10.31
C ASN A 222 20.59 12.95 11.62
N LYS A 223 21.14 12.00 12.39
CA LYS A 223 20.56 11.48 13.64
C LYS A 223 20.06 12.57 14.57
N ALA A 224 20.89 13.57 14.85
CA ALA A 224 20.55 14.62 15.80
C ALA A 224 19.31 15.42 15.38
N GLU A 225 19.26 15.82 14.11
CA GLU A 225 18.16 16.61 13.53
C GLU A 225 16.83 15.80 13.54
N LYS A 226 16.87 14.56 13.10
CA LYS A 226 15.71 13.66 13.10
C LYS A 226 15.23 13.33 14.49
N LEU A 227 16.15 13.03 15.40
CA LEU A 227 15.81 12.71 16.78
C LEU A 227 15.09 13.88 17.45
N VAL A 228 15.57 15.13 17.26
CA VAL A 228 14.90 16.34 17.76
C VAL A 228 13.51 16.51 17.16
N ALA A 229 13.31 16.19 15.88
CA ALA A 229 11.99 16.26 15.25
C ALA A 229 11.04 15.18 15.78
N LEU A 230 11.50 13.94 15.88
CA LEU A 230 10.69 12.81 16.35
C LEU A 230 10.37 12.86 17.84
N LYS A 231 11.33 13.29 18.68
CA LYS A 231 11.12 13.49 20.12
C LYS A 231 10.21 14.67 20.42
N GLY A 232 10.29 15.73 19.63
CA GLY A 232 9.55 16.99 19.90
C GLY A 232 8.03 16.83 20.00
N VAL A 233 7.46 15.76 19.43
CA VAL A 233 6.05 15.46 19.63
C VAL A 233 5.78 14.83 21.01
N LEU A 234 6.72 14.04 21.52
CA LEU A 234 6.62 13.40 22.85
C LEU A 234 6.82 14.39 24.00
N GLU A 235 7.49 15.51 23.73
CA GLU A 235 7.73 16.62 24.65
C GLU A 235 6.55 17.63 24.70
N ASP A 236 5.48 17.37 23.95
CA ASP A 236 4.25 18.20 24.02
C ASP A 236 3.57 17.97 25.38
N GLN A 237 3.28 19.06 26.08
CA GLN A 237 2.70 19.01 27.43
C GLN A 237 1.43 18.15 27.49
N LYS A 238 0.57 18.22 26.47
CA LYS A 238 -0.67 17.42 26.42
C LYS A 238 -0.42 15.93 26.28
N ILE A 239 0.72 15.53 25.70
CA ILE A 239 1.12 14.13 25.55
C ILE A 239 1.80 13.65 26.82
N GLU A 240 2.69 14.45 27.43
CA GLU A 240 3.33 14.14 28.70
C GLU A 240 2.34 14.00 29.87
N GLU A 241 1.29 14.81 29.87
CA GLU A 241 0.23 14.82 30.90
C GLU A 241 -0.88 13.79 30.63
N LEU A 242 -0.82 12.98 29.56
CA LEU A 242 -1.80 11.94 29.32
C LEU A 242 -1.87 10.99 30.51
N LYS A 243 -3.08 10.67 30.97
CA LYS A 243 -3.29 9.61 31.93
C LYS A 243 -2.78 8.28 31.37
N LYS A 244 -2.20 7.45 32.22
CA LYS A 244 -1.68 6.12 31.87
C LYS A 244 -2.68 5.31 31.02
N GLU A 245 -3.95 5.31 31.46
CA GLU A 245 -5.03 4.57 30.81
C GLU A 245 -5.30 5.08 29.41
N ASN A 246 -5.31 6.41 29.23
CA ASN A 246 -5.57 7.03 27.93
C ASN A 246 -4.43 6.77 26.94
N PHE A 247 -3.18 6.86 27.40
CA PHE A 247 -2.03 6.57 26.55
C PHE A 247 -2.01 5.10 26.14
N ALA A 248 -2.20 4.18 27.10
CA ALA A 248 -2.30 2.76 26.83
C ALA A 248 -3.42 2.43 25.85
N ASP A 249 -4.61 3.07 25.99
CA ASP A 249 -5.74 2.88 25.11
C ASP A 249 -5.47 3.34 23.66
N ILE A 250 -4.74 4.46 23.48
CA ILE A 250 -4.26 4.89 22.17
C ILE A 250 -3.33 3.83 21.56
N LEU A 251 -2.34 3.37 22.31
CA LEU A 251 -1.35 2.39 21.83
C LEU A 251 -2.00 1.04 21.50
N VAL A 252 -2.92 0.55 22.34
CA VAL A 252 -3.72 -0.66 22.06
C VAL A 252 -4.56 -0.49 20.80
N PHE A 253 -5.18 0.67 20.62
CA PHE A 253 -5.97 0.94 19.43
C PHE A 253 -5.09 0.91 18.17
N ILE A 254 -3.94 1.59 18.19
CA ILE A 254 -2.98 1.61 17.08
C ILE A 254 -2.45 0.20 16.80
N GLN A 255 -2.05 -0.54 17.85
CA GLN A 255 -1.54 -1.90 17.73
C GLN A 255 -2.53 -2.88 17.10
N ASN A 256 -3.82 -2.77 17.46
CA ASN A 256 -4.84 -3.74 17.04
C ASN A 256 -5.60 -3.32 15.78
N LYS A 257 -5.72 -2.02 15.51
CA LYS A 257 -6.60 -1.49 14.46
C LYS A 257 -5.86 -0.79 13.32
N ILE A 258 -4.58 -0.44 13.48
CA ILE A 258 -3.80 0.26 12.46
C ILE A 258 -2.58 -0.56 12.05
N LEU A 259 -1.74 -0.97 13.02
CA LEU A 259 -0.49 -1.68 12.76
C LEU A 259 -0.64 -2.97 11.93
N PRO A 260 -1.70 -3.79 12.07
CA PRO A 260 -1.87 -5.00 11.26
C PRO A 260 -2.08 -4.73 9.77
N PHE A 261 -2.46 -3.50 9.42
CA PHE A 261 -2.67 -3.09 8.02
C PHE A 261 -1.43 -2.44 7.39
N ILE A 262 -0.42 -2.07 8.21
CA ILE A 262 0.84 -1.48 7.77
C ILE A 262 1.86 -2.61 7.61
N ASN A 263 1.64 -3.49 6.61
CA ASN A 263 2.55 -4.59 6.34
C ASN A 263 3.55 -4.19 5.24
N GLU A 264 4.85 -4.39 5.48
CA GLU A 264 5.97 -4.18 4.54
C GLU A 264 5.83 -4.98 3.23
N LYS A 265 4.93 -5.95 3.20
CA LYS A 265 4.74 -6.90 2.10
C LYS A 265 3.40 -6.74 1.37
N SER A 266 2.70 -5.65 1.56
CA SER A 266 1.58 -5.32 0.65
C SER A 266 2.19 -4.89 -0.69
N THR A 267 2.39 -5.87 -1.54
CA THR A 267 3.23 -5.90 -2.73
C THR A 267 2.70 -5.07 -3.89
N LEU A 268 1.74 -4.20 -3.69
CA LEU A 268 1.14 -3.38 -4.77
C LEU A 268 1.11 -1.90 -4.49
N GLY A 269 2.04 -1.42 -3.65
CA GLY A 269 2.27 0.00 -3.56
C GLY A 269 1.04 0.82 -3.15
N GLN A 270 0.07 0.22 -2.49
CA GLN A 270 -0.88 0.98 -1.71
C GLN A 270 -0.17 1.32 -0.41
N ASP A 271 0.36 2.51 -0.35
CA ASP A 271 0.89 3.05 0.88
C ASP A 271 -0.28 3.32 1.83
N LEU A 272 -0.69 2.27 2.57
CA LEU A 272 -1.74 2.36 3.57
C LEU A 272 -1.38 3.36 4.67
N LEU A 273 -0.08 3.55 4.89
CA LEU A 273 0.41 4.56 5.81
C LEU A 273 0.21 5.97 5.23
N ASN A 274 0.49 6.17 3.94
CA ASN A 274 0.18 7.42 3.27
C ASN A 274 -1.33 7.67 3.22
N LEU A 275 -2.13 6.65 2.95
CA LEU A 275 -3.59 6.73 3.03
C LEU A 275 -4.05 7.12 4.45
N PHE A 276 -3.46 6.47 5.47
CA PHE A 276 -3.71 6.81 6.87
C PHE A 276 -3.38 8.28 7.12
N PHE A 277 -2.18 8.73 6.79
CA PHE A 277 -1.77 10.11 7.01
C PHE A 277 -2.57 11.10 6.14
N THR A 278 -2.86 10.79 4.90
CA THR A 278 -3.69 11.64 4.02
C THR A 278 -5.10 11.79 4.58
N THR A 279 -5.68 10.70 5.07
CA THR A 279 -7.01 10.72 5.70
C THR A 279 -6.97 11.48 7.03
N PHE A 280 -5.94 11.24 7.84
CA PHE A 280 -5.75 11.87 9.13
C PHE A 280 -5.55 13.39 8.98
N ASN A 281 -4.75 13.81 8.02
CA ASN A 281 -4.42 15.22 7.77
C ASN A 281 -5.55 16.03 7.12
N LYS A 282 -6.54 15.40 6.50
CA LYS A 282 -7.75 16.09 6.05
C LYS A 282 -8.49 16.82 7.20
N TYR A 283 -8.26 16.38 8.43
CA TYR A 283 -8.86 16.97 9.63
C TYR A 283 -7.93 17.94 10.34
N VAL A 284 -6.61 17.84 10.13
CA VAL A 284 -5.60 18.68 10.80
C VAL A 284 -5.43 20.04 10.14
N GLY A 285 -5.89 20.23 8.93
CA GLY A 285 -5.42 21.33 8.10
C GLY A 285 -6.46 22.36 7.68
N LYS A 286 -7.36 22.85 8.57
CA LYS A 286 -8.16 24.04 8.20
C LYS A 286 -7.36 25.35 8.25
N ASP A 287 -6.27 25.38 9.01
CA ASP A 287 -5.49 26.60 9.22
C ASP A 287 -4.29 26.74 8.27
N ASP A 288 -3.79 25.65 7.70
CA ASP A 288 -2.65 25.67 6.75
C ASP A 288 -3.09 25.24 5.35
N LYS A 289 -3.74 26.19 4.64
CA LYS A 289 -4.26 25.98 3.28
C LYS A 289 -3.18 25.64 2.24
N ASN A 290 -1.90 25.67 2.61
CA ASN A 290 -0.75 25.51 1.73
C ASN A 290 -0.12 24.11 1.78
N GLN A 291 -0.55 23.21 2.68
CA GLN A 291 -0.03 21.84 2.77
C GLN A 291 -1.02 20.85 2.15
N ALA A 292 -0.90 20.61 0.86
CA ALA A 292 -1.68 19.59 0.16
C ALA A 292 -0.85 18.30 0.08
N PHE A 293 -1.35 17.22 0.71
CA PHE A 293 -0.76 15.89 0.53
C PHE A 293 -1.13 15.35 -0.86
N THR A 294 -0.14 14.84 -1.56
CA THR A 294 -0.35 14.28 -2.90
C THR A 294 -1.09 12.94 -2.79
N PRO A 295 -2.22 12.76 -3.49
CA PRO A 295 -2.94 11.49 -3.51
C PRO A 295 -2.07 10.36 -4.06
N ASP A 296 -2.17 9.16 -3.48
CA ASP A 296 -1.33 8.00 -3.82
C ASP A 296 -1.36 7.62 -5.31
N HIS A 297 -2.52 7.66 -5.95
CA HIS A 297 -2.63 7.37 -7.37
C HIS A 297 -1.87 8.37 -8.26
N ILE A 298 -1.74 9.63 -7.84
CA ILE A 298 -0.94 10.64 -8.54
C ILE A 298 0.55 10.36 -8.32
N VAL A 299 0.95 10.05 -7.09
CA VAL A 299 2.34 9.67 -6.76
C VAL A 299 2.77 8.45 -7.58
N HIS A 300 1.94 7.42 -7.63
CA HIS A 300 2.18 6.22 -8.43
C HIS A 300 2.29 6.56 -9.93
N PHE A 301 1.34 7.31 -10.45
CA PHE A 301 1.34 7.72 -11.86
C PHE A 301 2.64 8.45 -12.22
N MET A 302 3.05 9.43 -11.41
CA MET A 302 4.27 10.20 -11.67
C MET A 302 5.53 9.33 -11.65
N CYS A 303 5.68 8.45 -10.64
CA CYS A 303 6.82 7.53 -10.57
C CYS A 303 6.89 6.62 -11.81
N ARG A 304 5.75 6.14 -12.30
CA ARG A 304 5.67 5.29 -13.50
C ARG A 304 5.96 6.06 -14.78
N VAL A 305 5.47 7.28 -14.91
CA VAL A 305 5.71 8.13 -16.10
C VAL A 305 7.20 8.45 -16.26
N VAL A 306 7.90 8.76 -15.17
CA VAL A 306 9.35 9.04 -15.23
C VAL A 306 10.20 7.76 -15.25
N GLY A 307 9.59 6.58 -15.09
CA GLY A 307 10.28 5.30 -15.16
C GLY A 307 11.24 5.06 -13.99
N VAL A 308 10.82 5.36 -12.76
CA VAL A 308 11.63 5.11 -11.56
C VAL A 308 12.05 3.64 -11.50
N ASN A 309 13.34 3.40 -11.33
CA ASN A 309 13.95 2.09 -11.22
C ASN A 309 15.20 2.13 -10.32
N ARG A 310 15.90 1.01 -10.14
CA ARG A 310 17.09 0.90 -9.28
C ARG A 310 18.23 1.89 -9.58
N ASN A 311 18.28 2.43 -10.80
CA ASN A 311 19.30 3.41 -11.21
C ASN A 311 18.84 4.87 -11.03
N SER A 312 17.59 5.08 -10.60
CA SER A 312 17.03 6.40 -10.38
C SER A 312 17.54 6.97 -9.06
N VAL A 313 18.21 8.11 -9.13
CA VAL A 313 18.59 8.90 -7.96
C VAL A 313 17.59 10.03 -7.84
N VAL A 314 16.65 9.87 -6.93
CA VAL A 314 15.45 10.69 -6.81
C VAL A 314 15.61 11.78 -5.77
N LEU A 315 15.19 13.00 -6.12
CA LEU A 315 15.05 14.12 -5.19
C LEU A 315 13.60 14.61 -5.17
N ASP A 316 13.04 14.76 -3.97
CA ASP A 316 11.86 15.58 -3.74
C ASP A 316 12.26 16.81 -2.89
N PRO A 317 12.36 17.99 -3.48
CA PRO A 317 12.84 19.19 -2.78
C PRO A 317 11.79 19.84 -1.86
N CYS A 318 10.56 19.30 -1.84
CA CYS A 318 9.47 19.74 -0.96
C CYS A 318 8.61 18.53 -0.55
N CYS A 319 9.26 17.54 0.09
CA CYS A 319 8.73 16.18 0.16
C CYS A 319 7.49 16.00 1.04
N GLY A 320 7.10 17.00 1.82
CA GLY A 320 5.92 16.88 2.66
C GLY A 320 6.01 15.68 3.60
N SER A 321 5.01 14.79 3.56
CA SER A 321 5.02 13.52 4.32
C SER A 321 5.96 12.45 3.75
N GLY A 322 6.65 12.69 2.64
CA GLY A 322 7.54 11.74 2.00
C GLY A 322 6.85 10.76 1.04
N ALA A 323 5.64 11.05 0.58
CA ALA A 323 4.88 10.13 -0.28
C ALA A 323 5.64 9.75 -1.57
N PHE A 324 6.24 10.72 -2.28
CA PHE A 324 7.06 10.43 -3.45
C PHE A 324 8.31 9.63 -3.10
N LEU A 325 8.94 9.91 -1.96
CA LEU A 325 10.16 9.21 -1.52
C LEU A 325 9.87 7.73 -1.26
N VAL A 326 8.81 7.44 -0.51
CA VAL A 326 8.36 6.06 -0.22
C VAL A 326 8.05 5.32 -1.50
N ARG A 327 7.27 5.94 -2.39
CA ARG A 327 6.88 5.30 -3.64
C ARG A 327 8.07 5.07 -4.56
N ALA A 328 8.93 6.06 -4.74
CA ALA A 328 10.14 5.93 -5.55
C ALA A 328 11.06 4.84 -5.00
N MET A 329 11.23 4.77 -3.67
CA MET A 329 11.99 3.70 -3.03
C MET A 329 11.38 2.32 -3.32
N THR A 330 10.05 2.18 -3.20
CA THR A 330 9.36 0.92 -3.48
C THR A 330 9.57 0.47 -4.92
N GLU A 331 9.34 1.34 -5.92
CA GLU A 331 9.56 1.02 -7.35
C GLU A 331 11.02 0.64 -7.63
N ALA A 332 11.97 1.37 -7.04
CA ALA A 332 13.39 1.07 -7.22
C ALA A 332 13.79 -0.26 -6.57
N LEU A 333 13.27 -0.57 -5.37
CA LEU A 333 13.54 -1.83 -4.68
C LEU A 333 12.91 -3.04 -5.38
N ASP A 334 11.76 -2.87 -6.01
CA ASP A 334 11.10 -3.93 -6.80
C ASP A 334 11.90 -4.29 -8.06
N ASP A 335 12.65 -3.34 -8.61
CA ASP A 335 13.55 -3.56 -9.76
C ASP A 335 14.91 -4.17 -9.36
N CYS A 336 15.27 -4.19 -8.08
CA CYS A 336 16.53 -4.74 -7.59
C CYS A 336 16.51 -6.27 -7.60
N SER A 337 17.61 -6.87 -8.07
CA SER A 337 17.82 -8.32 -8.14
C SER A 337 18.62 -8.86 -6.95
N THR A 338 19.47 -8.05 -6.31
CA THR A 338 20.34 -8.45 -5.20
C THR A 338 20.07 -7.67 -3.93
N ARG A 339 20.59 -8.17 -2.82
CA ARG A 339 20.52 -7.50 -1.52
C ARG A 339 21.38 -6.22 -1.52
N GLU A 340 22.52 -6.27 -2.15
CA GLU A 340 23.48 -5.16 -2.28
C GLU A 340 22.85 -4.00 -3.04
N GLU A 341 22.16 -4.28 -4.16
CA GLU A 341 21.41 -3.25 -4.91
C GLU A 341 20.33 -2.58 -4.04
N LYS A 342 19.60 -3.37 -3.23
CA LYS A 342 18.58 -2.84 -2.32
C LYS A 342 19.16 -1.92 -1.24
N GLU A 343 20.29 -2.31 -0.66
CA GLU A 343 20.98 -1.47 0.33
C GLU A 343 21.54 -0.19 -0.31
N GLU A 344 22.04 -0.25 -1.54
CA GLU A 344 22.50 0.91 -2.29
C GLU A 344 21.36 1.90 -2.59
N VAL A 345 20.22 1.39 -3.07
CA VAL A 345 19.02 2.23 -3.31
C VAL A 345 18.60 2.95 -2.04
N LYS A 346 18.50 2.24 -0.91
CA LYS A 346 18.14 2.84 0.38
C LYS A 346 19.15 3.86 0.87
N ALA A 347 20.43 3.59 0.66
CA ALA A 347 21.50 4.45 1.18
C ALA A 347 21.72 5.71 0.35
N ASN A 348 21.59 5.62 -0.99
CA ASN A 348 22.18 6.60 -1.88
C ASN A 348 21.25 7.09 -3.01
N HIS A 349 20.01 6.60 -3.10
CA HIS A 349 19.16 6.92 -4.26
C HIS A 349 17.91 7.76 -3.93
N ILE A 350 17.54 7.91 -2.66
CA ILE A 350 16.28 8.58 -2.30
C ILE A 350 16.57 9.77 -1.38
N PHE A 351 16.33 10.97 -1.89
CA PHE A 351 16.64 12.22 -1.21
C PHE A 351 15.40 13.10 -1.08
N GLY A 352 15.21 13.72 0.09
CA GLY A 352 14.10 14.64 0.35
C GLY A 352 14.51 15.88 1.14
N ILE A 353 13.78 16.96 0.91
CA ILE A 353 13.93 18.19 1.69
C ILE A 353 12.54 18.62 2.16
N GLU A 354 12.41 18.95 3.44
CA GLU A 354 11.19 19.50 4.01
C GLU A 354 11.53 20.70 4.92
N LYS A 355 10.83 21.79 4.70
CA LYS A 355 11.11 23.05 5.40
C LYS A 355 10.57 23.05 6.84
N TYR A 356 9.38 22.52 7.03
CA TYR A 356 8.67 22.58 8.31
C TYR A 356 9.04 21.40 9.21
N LYS A 357 9.48 21.67 10.44
CA LYS A 357 9.99 20.68 11.38
C LYS A 357 8.99 19.54 11.65
N ASP A 358 7.72 19.86 11.86
CA ASP A 358 6.69 18.88 12.18
C ASP A 358 6.44 17.95 10.98
N VAL A 359 6.44 18.47 9.76
CA VAL A 359 6.26 17.71 8.52
C VAL A 359 7.52 16.91 8.18
N PHE A 360 8.71 17.46 8.44
CA PHE A 360 9.98 16.73 8.35
C PHE A 360 10.00 15.51 9.29
N GLY A 361 9.49 15.67 10.53
CA GLY A 361 9.33 14.55 11.46
C GLY A 361 8.40 13.47 10.90
N LEU A 362 7.31 13.86 10.24
CA LEU A 362 6.38 12.93 9.59
C LEU A 362 7.04 12.20 8.41
N ALA A 363 7.75 12.93 7.52
CA ALA A 363 8.50 12.31 6.42
C ALA A 363 9.54 11.31 6.93
N SER A 364 10.30 11.69 7.97
CA SER A 364 11.29 10.81 8.60
C SER A 364 10.64 9.55 9.17
N THR A 365 9.51 9.68 9.86
CA THR A 365 8.75 8.55 10.39
C THR A 365 8.28 7.62 9.26
N ASN A 366 7.73 8.21 8.19
CA ASN A 366 7.21 7.46 7.05
C ASN A 366 8.32 6.64 6.39
N MET A 367 9.46 7.24 6.12
CA MET A 367 10.63 6.55 5.56
C MET A 367 11.15 5.44 6.47
N LEU A 368 11.25 5.68 7.79
CA LEU A 368 11.69 4.68 8.76
C LEU A 368 10.73 3.49 8.86
N ILE A 369 9.41 3.71 8.82
CA ILE A 369 8.41 2.63 8.83
C ILE A 369 8.54 1.75 7.58
N HIS A 370 8.88 2.31 6.43
CA HIS A 370 9.10 1.57 5.18
C HIS A 370 10.51 0.96 5.07
N GLY A 371 11.27 0.97 6.16
CA GLY A 371 12.55 0.26 6.24
C GLY A 371 13.75 1.02 5.69
N ASP A 372 13.60 2.33 5.46
CA ASP A 372 14.74 3.21 5.15
C ASP A 372 15.41 3.70 6.45
N GLY A 373 16.30 2.89 7.01
CA GLY A 373 17.05 3.24 8.21
C GLY A 373 18.15 4.30 8.01
N ARG A 374 18.34 4.80 6.78
CA ARG A 374 19.35 5.80 6.42
C ARG A 374 18.75 7.00 5.71
N SER A 375 17.47 7.30 5.95
CA SER A 375 16.74 8.26 5.12
C SER A 375 17.50 9.57 4.90
N ASN A 376 17.73 9.90 3.65
CA ASN A 376 18.39 11.13 3.22
C ASN A 376 17.39 12.29 3.14
N VAL A 377 16.52 12.40 4.16
CA VAL A 377 15.63 13.54 4.30
C VAL A 377 16.31 14.59 5.17
N ARG A 378 16.33 15.85 4.71
CA ARG A 378 16.89 17.01 5.42
C ARG A 378 15.81 18.01 5.75
N GLN A 379 15.91 18.61 6.94
CA GLN A 379 15.11 19.77 7.26
C GLN A 379 15.76 21.03 6.68
N GLY A 380 14.98 21.86 6.00
CA GLY A 380 15.47 23.14 5.53
C GLY A 380 14.75 23.70 4.31
N ASP A 381 15.17 24.87 3.90
CA ASP A 381 14.70 25.49 2.65
C ASP A 381 15.52 24.94 1.48
N CYS A 382 14.86 24.31 0.50
CA CYS A 382 15.53 23.68 -0.64
C CYS A 382 16.37 24.65 -1.47
N PHE A 383 16.02 25.94 -1.48
CA PHE A 383 16.82 26.97 -2.15
C PHE A 383 18.15 27.30 -1.45
N LEU A 384 18.28 26.92 -0.16
CA LEU A 384 19.48 27.12 0.64
C LEU A 384 20.34 25.85 0.76
N LEU A 385 19.87 24.70 0.28
CA LEU A 385 20.54 23.41 0.39
C LEU A 385 21.21 22.96 -0.93
N GLY A 386 21.54 23.89 -1.82
CA GLY A 386 22.18 23.61 -3.11
C GLY A 386 23.44 22.77 -2.98
N ASP A 387 24.34 23.14 -2.06
CA ASP A 387 25.60 22.43 -1.81
C ASP A 387 25.38 20.98 -1.34
N TRP A 388 24.32 20.75 -0.55
CA TRP A 388 23.97 19.39 -0.14
C TRP A 388 23.45 18.54 -1.30
N ILE A 389 22.73 19.15 -2.25
CA ILE A 389 22.17 18.48 -3.42
C ILE A 389 23.29 18.19 -4.45
N GLU A 390 24.25 19.10 -4.63
CA GLU A 390 25.23 19.10 -5.74
C GLU A 390 26.02 17.79 -5.83
N GLY A 391 26.36 17.18 -4.70
CA GLY A 391 27.12 15.92 -4.65
C GLY A 391 26.29 14.64 -4.85
N LYS A 392 24.96 14.72 -5.02
CA LYS A 392 24.06 13.54 -4.95
C LYS A 392 23.80 12.85 -6.28
N LYS A 393 24.34 13.36 -7.41
CA LYS A 393 24.12 12.79 -8.76
C LYS A 393 22.63 12.58 -9.12
N ILE A 394 21.76 13.49 -8.67
CA ILE A 394 20.31 13.43 -8.91
C ILE A 394 20.05 13.34 -10.42
N ASN A 395 19.26 12.36 -10.84
CA ASN A 395 18.82 12.18 -12.21
C ASN A 395 17.30 12.22 -12.38
N THR A 396 16.56 12.19 -11.27
CA THR A 396 15.08 12.20 -11.26
C THR A 396 14.59 13.15 -10.17
N VAL A 397 13.69 14.06 -10.51
CA VAL A 397 13.03 14.95 -9.54
C VAL A 397 11.54 14.70 -9.58
N LEU A 398 10.96 14.42 -8.43
CA LEU A 398 9.52 14.24 -8.22
C LEU A 398 9.09 15.24 -7.17
N MET A 399 8.11 16.07 -7.45
CA MET A 399 7.67 17.09 -6.50
C MET A 399 6.22 17.52 -6.76
N ASN A 400 5.54 17.89 -5.70
CA ASN A 400 4.31 18.65 -5.70
C ASN A 400 4.53 19.89 -4.83
N PRO A 401 4.95 21.01 -5.41
CA PRO A 401 5.34 22.19 -4.64
C PRO A 401 4.13 22.84 -3.97
N PRO A 402 4.32 23.53 -2.84
CA PRO A 402 3.23 24.23 -2.16
C PRO A 402 2.70 25.36 -3.04
N TYR A 403 1.37 25.39 -3.20
CA TYR A 403 0.68 26.48 -3.92
C TYR A 403 0.68 27.73 -3.07
N ASN A 404 0.96 28.90 -3.65
CA ASN A 404 0.98 30.22 -2.98
C ASN A 404 2.07 30.39 -1.92
N ALA A 405 3.21 29.71 -2.03
CA ALA A 405 4.34 30.01 -1.17
C ALA A 405 4.83 31.44 -1.47
N ILE A 406 4.83 32.28 -0.45
CA ILE A 406 5.45 33.61 -0.53
C ILE A 406 6.96 33.38 -0.59
N LEU A 407 7.57 33.69 -1.72
CA LEU A 407 9.02 33.67 -1.86
C LEU A 407 9.58 34.69 -0.86
N SER A 408 10.33 34.23 0.14
CA SER A 408 11.05 35.14 1.01
C SER A 408 12.12 35.84 0.16
N THR A 409 12.02 37.15 0.03
CA THR A 409 12.83 38.01 -0.85
C THR A 409 14.31 38.14 -0.42
N LYS A 410 14.86 37.15 0.31
CA LYS A 410 16.27 37.16 0.76
C LYS A 410 17.20 36.17 0.03
N ALA A 411 16.80 35.61 -1.09
CA ALA A 411 17.71 34.86 -1.93
C ALA A 411 18.46 35.80 -2.86
N ASN A 412 19.38 36.60 -2.33
CA ASN A 412 20.34 37.36 -3.09
C ASN A 412 21.51 36.46 -3.51
N GLY A 413 21.30 35.61 -4.49
CA GLY A 413 22.36 34.89 -5.17
C GLY A 413 22.04 34.76 -6.66
N PRO A 414 23.02 34.94 -7.59
CA PRO A 414 22.73 34.79 -9.00
C PRO A 414 22.33 33.32 -9.27
N ALA A 415 21.15 33.14 -9.87
CA ALA A 415 20.72 31.85 -10.37
C ALA A 415 21.79 31.30 -11.35
N ARG A 416 22.67 30.40 -10.88
CA ARG A 416 23.61 29.69 -11.74
C ARG A 416 22.80 28.69 -12.57
N LYS A 417 22.55 29.06 -13.83
CA LYS A 417 22.16 28.13 -14.89
C LYS A 417 23.25 27.07 -15.08
N LYS A 418 23.23 25.99 -14.34
CA LYS A 418 23.92 24.75 -14.72
C LYS A 418 22.83 23.74 -15.08
N THR A 419 22.52 23.68 -16.35
CA THR A 419 21.69 22.61 -16.91
C THR A 419 22.47 21.31 -16.87
N HIS A 420 22.13 20.39 -15.99
CA HIS A 420 22.56 19.01 -16.10
C HIS A 420 21.77 18.35 -17.25
N PRO A 421 22.45 17.72 -18.24
CA PRO A 421 21.81 17.35 -19.51
C PRO A 421 20.90 16.10 -19.46
N ARG A 422 20.59 15.52 -18.30
CA ARG A 422 19.83 14.27 -18.22
C ARG A 422 18.89 14.12 -16.99
N ALA A 423 18.46 15.21 -16.38
CA ALA A 423 17.46 15.10 -15.31
C ALA A 423 16.04 15.12 -15.90
N SER A 424 15.23 14.11 -15.61
CA SER A 424 13.82 14.12 -15.94
C SER A 424 13.07 14.86 -14.83
N ILE A 425 12.45 16.01 -15.16
CA ILE A 425 11.67 16.82 -14.24
C ILE A 425 10.22 16.74 -14.67
N LEU A 426 9.34 16.25 -13.79
CA LEU A 426 7.91 16.26 -14.00
C LEU A 426 7.25 17.18 -12.97
N PHE A 427 6.61 18.24 -13.45
CA PHE A 427 5.80 19.15 -12.66
C PHE A 427 4.32 18.85 -12.90
N ILE A 428 3.53 18.81 -11.83
CA ILE A 428 2.06 18.89 -11.92
C ILE A 428 1.67 20.23 -11.30
N THR A 429 1.17 21.13 -12.12
CA THR A 429 0.58 22.41 -11.70
C THR A 429 -0.93 22.29 -11.59
#